data_223d1f5b98601665b83efca7ac220bca
#
_entry.id   223d1f5b98601665b83efca7ac220bca
#
_cell.length_a   1.000
_cell.length_b   1.000
_cell.length_c   1.000
_cell.angle_alpha   90.00
_cell.angle_beta   90.00
_cell.angle_gamma   90.00
#
_symmetry.space_group_name_H-M   'P 1'
#
loop_
_entity.id
_entity.type
_entity.pdbx_description
1 polymer ?
#
loop_
_entity_poly.entity_id
_entity_poly.type
_entity_poly.pdbx_seq_one_letter_code
_entity_poly.pdbx_strand_id
1 'polypeptide(L)'
;YNLKKRIEEELSCTPYILTNKIRTNKEIAFFIKQLFDSQTNIPGITYPHIELTYCKDYFSAKILLQTLLNEGWEIPSYTPGTRSIFDYEKYFPSNKMCAHSVIGQEFNNVAIVIDEHFKYTKNGKLTASNQYYSQRQMLYQIITRARKRLHIIVVNNASMLARCIEILNK
;
A
#
# COMPACT_ATOMS: atom_id res chain seq x y z
N TYR A 1 3.69 -0.01 -28.74
CA TYR A 1 4.83 0.93 -28.71
C TYR A 1 5.83 0.46 -27.66
N ASN A 2 7.02 -0.03 -28.07
CA ASN A 2 8.02 -0.52 -27.13
C ASN A 2 9.10 0.55 -26.92
N LEU A 3 8.86 1.43 -25.95
CA LEU A 3 9.75 2.53 -25.60
C LEU A 3 11.16 2.04 -25.18
N LYS A 4 11.22 0.89 -24.48
CA LYS A 4 12.48 0.30 -24.04
C LYS A 4 13.40 -0.03 -25.23
N LYS A 5 12.86 -0.72 -26.23
CA LYS A 5 13.62 -1.09 -27.44
C LYS A 5 14.14 0.14 -28.19
N ARG A 6 13.31 1.17 -28.30
CA ARG A 6 13.68 2.43 -28.94
C ARG A 6 14.82 3.16 -28.20
N ILE A 7 14.77 3.21 -26.86
CA ILE A 7 15.84 3.81 -26.05
C ILE A 7 17.15 3.04 -26.22
N GLU A 8 17.10 1.70 -26.22
CA GLU A 8 18.28 0.85 -26.42
C GLU A 8 18.92 1.06 -27.80
N GLU A 9 18.09 1.18 -28.85
CA GLU A 9 18.55 1.35 -30.22
C GLU A 9 19.02 2.80 -30.53
N GLU A 10 18.29 3.83 -30.09
CA GLU A 10 18.61 5.23 -30.40
C GLU A 10 19.74 5.80 -29.54
N LEU A 11 19.86 5.36 -28.28
CA LEU A 11 20.85 5.91 -27.34
C LEU A 11 22.06 5.00 -27.15
N SER A 12 22.10 3.83 -27.80
CA SER A 12 23.18 2.83 -27.67
C SER A 12 23.55 2.55 -26.20
N CYS A 13 22.55 2.59 -25.29
CA CYS A 13 22.77 2.41 -23.87
C CYS A 13 22.57 0.95 -23.44
N THR A 14 23.44 0.47 -22.58
CA THR A 14 23.28 -0.84 -21.94
C THR A 14 22.30 -0.72 -20.78
N PRO A 15 21.18 -1.47 -20.79
CA PRO A 15 20.20 -1.39 -19.71
C PRO A 15 20.82 -1.93 -18.41
N TYR A 16 20.79 -1.12 -17.35
CA TYR A 16 21.17 -1.55 -16.02
C TYR A 16 19.92 -1.99 -15.24
N ILE A 17 19.91 -3.26 -14.85
CA ILE A 17 18.82 -3.82 -14.06
C ILE A 17 19.19 -3.69 -12.58
N LEU A 18 18.45 -2.86 -11.83
CA LEU A 18 18.55 -2.80 -10.39
C LEU A 18 18.04 -4.11 -9.78
N THR A 19 18.95 -4.97 -9.35
CA THR A 19 18.64 -6.26 -8.75
C THR A 19 18.30 -6.15 -7.26
N ASN A 20 18.79 -5.11 -6.58
CA ASN A 20 18.54 -4.88 -5.17
C ASN A 20 17.37 -3.93 -4.96
N LYS A 21 16.39 -4.35 -4.15
CA LYS A 21 15.30 -3.48 -3.69
C LYS A 21 15.85 -2.51 -2.64
N ILE A 22 16.19 -1.30 -3.08
CA ILE A 22 16.79 -0.27 -2.21
C ILE A 22 15.73 0.48 -1.39
N ARG A 23 14.44 0.45 -1.81
CA ARG A 23 13.40 1.35 -1.29
C ARG A 23 12.69 0.88 -0.02
N THR A 24 12.49 -0.41 0.16
CA THR A 24 11.82 -0.97 1.35
C THR A 24 12.71 -2.02 2.00
N ASN A 25 12.57 -2.23 3.32
CA ASN A 25 13.23 -3.35 3.95
C ASN A 25 12.68 -4.69 3.42
N LYS A 26 13.41 -5.77 3.69
CA LYS A 26 13.13 -7.08 3.12
C LYS A 26 11.77 -7.65 3.54
N GLU A 27 11.41 -7.48 4.81
CA GLU A 27 10.14 -7.94 5.37
C GLU A 27 8.93 -7.23 4.75
N ILE A 28 8.98 -5.89 4.63
CA ILE A 28 7.92 -5.10 3.98
C ILE A 28 7.76 -5.55 2.52
N ALA A 29 8.87 -5.76 1.81
CA ALA A 29 8.81 -6.24 0.43
C ALA A 29 8.15 -7.62 0.29
N PHE A 30 8.42 -8.54 1.23
CA PHE A 30 7.79 -9.87 1.24
C PHE A 30 6.32 -9.79 1.65
N PHE A 31 5.99 -8.96 2.63
CA PHE A 31 4.60 -8.71 3.01
C PHE A 31 3.78 -8.19 1.82
N ILE A 32 4.27 -7.16 1.12
CA ILE A 32 3.63 -6.60 -0.08
C ILE A 32 3.37 -7.69 -1.12
N LYS A 33 4.36 -8.53 -1.39
CA LYS A 33 4.22 -9.60 -2.38
C LYS A 33 3.09 -10.56 -2.02
N GLN A 34 2.98 -10.96 -0.75
CA GLN A 34 1.94 -11.86 -0.26
C GLN A 34 0.57 -11.16 -0.15
N LEU A 35 0.54 -9.87 0.20
CA LEU A 35 -0.68 -9.08 0.25
C LEU A 35 -1.30 -8.91 -1.15
N PHE A 36 -0.51 -8.65 -2.19
CA PHE A 36 -1.01 -8.43 -3.54
C PHE A 36 -1.35 -9.71 -4.31
N ASP A 37 -0.90 -10.85 -3.82
CA ASP A 37 -1.18 -12.17 -4.38
C ASP A 37 -1.37 -13.20 -3.28
N SER A 38 -2.62 -13.59 -3.02
CA SER A 38 -2.97 -14.53 -1.95
C SER A 38 -2.43 -15.94 -2.19
N GLN A 39 -2.05 -16.30 -3.42
CA GLN A 39 -1.42 -17.57 -3.75
C GLN A 39 0.08 -17.58 -3.43
N THR A 40 0.68 -16.41 -3.22
CA THR A 40 2.08 -16.33 -2.82
C THR A 40 2.23 -16.68 -1.35
N ASN A 41 3.05 -17.68 -1.06
CA ASN A 41 3.45 -18.05 0.29
C ASN A 41 4.98 -17.96 0.40
N ILE A 42 5.49 -17.21 1.40
CA ILE A 42 6.92 -17.05 1.67
C ILE A 42 7.13 -17.44 3.14
N PRO A 43 7.53 -18.68 3.43
CA PRO A 43 7.72 -19.15 4.80
C PRO A 43 9.01 -18.60 5.43
N GLY A 44 9.07 -18.64 6.78
CA GLY A 44 10.28 -18.34 7.54
C GLY A 44 10.67 -16.85 7.57
N ILE A 45 9.73 -15.93 7.36
CA ILE A 45 9.93 -14.51 7.49
C ILE A 45 9.19 -14.01 8.73
N THR A 46 9.88 -13.25 9.57
CA THR A 46 9.28 -12.49 10.66
C THR A 46 9.05 -11.04 10.24
N TYR A 47 8.07 -10.39 10.84
CA TYR A 47 7.62 -9.04 10.47
C TYR A 47 7.63 -8.06 11.66
N PRO A 48 8.77 -7.87 12.35
CA PRO A 48 8.84 -7.07 13.59
C PRO A 48 8.53 -5.58 13.39
N HIS A 49 8.59 -5.08 12.16
CA HIS A 49 8.35 -3.67 11.85
C HIS A 49 7.04 -3.45 11.08
N ILE A 50 6.15 -4.47 11.07
CA ILE A 50 4.81 -4.35 10.48
C ILE A 50 3.78 -4.42 11.59
N GLU A 51 3.00 -3.37 11.73
CA GLU A 51 1.90 -3.25 12.68
C GLU A 51 0.56 -3.45 11.97
N LEU A 52 -0.39 -4.06 12.65
CA LEU A 52 -1.73 -4.32 12.13
C LEU A 52 -2.78 -3.87 13.14
N THR A 53 -3.70 -3.03 12.72
CA THR A 53 -4.86 -2.62 13.52
C THR A 53 -6.15 -2.79 12.72
N TYR A 54 -7.19 -3.28 13.38
CA TYR A 54 -8.53 -3.36 12.82
C TYR A 54 -9.43 -2.29 13.41
N CYS A 55 -10.09 -1.54 12.55
CA CYS A 55 -11.14 -0.59 12.90
C CYS A 55 -12.49 -1.09 12.36
N LYS A 56 -13.48 -1.22 13.22
CA LYS A 56 -14.81 -1.69 12.83
C LYS A 56 -15.61 -0.66 12.02
N ASP A 57 -15.24 0.60 12.12
CA ASP A 57 -15.91 1.74 11.49
C ASP A 57 -14.94 2.88 11.14
N TYR A 58 -15.41 3.80 10.33
CA TYR A 58 -14.65 4.96 9.87
C TYR A 58 -14.32 5.96 10.97
N PHE A 59 -15.16 6.05 12.01
CA PHE A 59 -14.91 6.96 13.13
C PHE A 59 -13.69 6.52 13.93
N SER A 60 -13.62 5.24 14.26
CA SER A 60 -12.46 4.65 14.95
C SER A 60 -11.17 4.79 14.10
N ALA A 61 -11.28 4.58 12.79
CA ALA A 61 -10.18 4.76 11.87
C ALA A 61 -9.67 6.21 11.85
N LYS A 62 -10.57 7.19 11.83
CA LYS A 62 -10.21 8.61 11.85
C LYS A 62 -9.43 9.00 13.10
N ILE A 63 -9.88 8.54 14.27
CA ILE A 63 -9.18 8.80 15.54
C ILE A 63 -7.76 8.19 15.49
N LEU A 64 -7.64 6.93 15.09
CA LEU A 64 -6.35 6.26 14.99
C LEU A 64 -5.41 6.97 14.01
N LEU A 65 -5.90 7.34 12.83
CA LEU A 65 -5.09 8.03 11.82
C LEU A 65 -4.59 9.38 12.33
N GLN A 66 -5.43 10.12 13.06
CA GLN A 66 -5.02 11.39 13.66
C GLN A 66 -3.95 11.19 14.76
N THR A 67 -4.06 10.15 15.55
CA THR A 67 -3.05 9.78 16.55
C THR A 67 -1.72 9.44 15.88
N LEU A 68 -1.74 8.59 14.88
CA LEU A 68 -0.53 8.20 14.14
C LEU A 68 0.13 9.39 13.44
N LEU A 69 -0.66 10.32 12.89
CA LEU A 69 -0.13 11.54 12.30
C LEU A 69 0.62 12.39 13.34
N ASN A 70 0.07 12.52 14.55
CA ASN A 70 0.71 13.23 15.66
C ASN A 70 1.99 12.51 16.15
N GLU A 71 2.08 11.20 15.98
CA GLU A 71 3.26 10.38 16.30
C GLU A 71 4.32 10.38 15.17
N GLY A 72 4.10 11.14 14.10
CA GLY A 72 5.05 11.27 12.99
C GLY A 72 4.99 10.15 11.96
N TRP A 73 3.85 9.46 11.84
CA TRP A 73 3.59 8.56 10.73
C TRP A 73 3.15 9.35 9.50
N GLU A 74 3.66 8.96 8.34
CA GLU A 74 3.16 9.47 7.07
C GLU A 74 1.97 8.64 6.61
N ILE A 75 0.87 9.32 6.30
CA ILE A 75 -0.42 8.68 5.98
C ILE A 75 -0.91 9.18 4.61
N PRO A 76 -0.32 8.73 3.50
CA PRO A 76 -0.79 9.14 2.19
C PRO A 76 -2.19 8.60 1.91
N SER A 77 -3.10 9.47 1.52
CA SER A 77 -4.45 9.08 1.10
C SER A 77 -4.47 8.52 -0.32
N TYR A 78 -5.53 7.83 -0.67
CA TYR A 78 -5.84 7.58 -2.08
C TYR A 78 -6.15 8.91 -2.76
N THR A 79 -5.67 9.10 -3.99
CA THR A 79 -5.93 10.33 -4.73
C THR A 79 -7.41 10.43 -5.08
N PRO A 80 -8.11 11.49 -4.66
CA PRO A 80 -9.52 11.66 -4.94
C PRO A 80 -9.79 11.84 -6.44
N GLY A 81 -10.92 11.36 -6.90
CA GLY A 81 -11.42 11.65 -8.23
C GLY A 81 -12.15 12.99 -8.26
N THR A 82 -12.13 13.68 -9.39
CA THR A 82 -12.77 15.00 -9.55
C THR A 82 -14.31 14.97 -9.49
N ARG A 83 -14.92 13.80 -9.58
CA ARG A 83 -16.38 13.65 -9.74
C ARG A 83 -17.09 12.80 -8.69
N SER A 84 -16.37 12.24 -7.73
CA SER A 84 -16.98 11.36 -6.71
C SER A 84 -16.30 11.58 -5.35
N ILE A 85 -17.12 11.77 -4.33
CA ILE A 85 -16.67 11.74 -2.94
C ILE A 85 -16.61 10.28 -2.53
N PHE A 86 -15.44 9.82 -2.12
CA PHE A 86 -15.24 8.45 -1.66
C PHE A 86 -15.37 8.36 -0.15
N ASP A 87 -15.77 7.19 0.35
CA ASP A 87 -15.93 7.00 1.79
C ASP A 87 -14.62 7.22 2.56
N TYR A 88 -13.48 6.89 1.99
CA TYR A 88 -12.19 7.15 2.63
C TYR A 88 -11.88 8.65 2.79
N GLU A 89 -12.42 9.56 1.97
CA GLU A 89 -12.24 11.01 2.15
C GLU A 89 -12.86 11.50 3.47
N LYS A 90 -13.85 10.77 4.00
CA LYS A 90 -14.52 11.10 5.25
C LYS A 90 -13.67 10.83 6.49
N TYR A 91 -12.73 9.91 6.42
CA TYR A 91 -11.92 9.49 7.57
C TYR A 91 -10.44 9.82 7.47
N PHE A 92 -9.93 10.09 6.27
CA PHE A 92 -8.54 10.53 6.16
C PHE A 92 -8.34 11.90 6.81
N PRO A 93 -7.22 12.08 7.55
CA PRO A 93 -6.84 13.41 8.01
C PRO A 93 -6.68 14.34 6.81
N SER A 94 -6.97 15.61 6.99
CA SER A 94 -6.83 16.64 5.95
C SER A 94 -5.36 16.99 5.70
N ASN A 95 -4.52 15.99 5.47
CA ASN A 95 -3.18 16.18 4.98
C ASN A 95 -3.23 16.27 3.44
N LYS A 96 -2.38 17.09 2.87
CA LYS A 96 -2.29 17.26 1.41
C LYS A 96 -1.55 16.11 0.71
N MET A 97 -1.17 15.06 1.44
CA MET A 97 -0.38 13.95 0.93
C MET A 97 -1.30 12.86 0.35
N CYS A 98 -1.10 12.53 -0.90
CA CYS A 98 -1.85 11.47 -1.59
C CYS A 98 -0.93 10.57 -2.43
N ALA A 99 -1.47 9.49 -2.97
CA ALA A 99 -0.72 8.52 -3.75
C ALA A 99 0.10 9.14 -4.90
N HIS A 100 -0.40 10.17 -5.56
CA HIS A 100 0.33 10.85 -6.62
C HIS A 100 1.41 11.78 -6.09
N SER A 101 1.18 12.48 -4.99
CA SER A 101 2.17 13.42 -4.44
C SER A 101 3.39 12.73 -3.82
N VAL A 102 3.29 11.44 -3.44
CA VAL A 102 4.41 10.68 -2.87
C VAL A 102 5.31 10.01 -3.91
N ILE A 103 5.08 10.26 -5.19
CA ILE A 103 5.94 9.75 -6.27
C ILE A 103 7.36 10.30 -6.07
N GLY A 104 8.35 9.40 -6.02
CA GLY A 104 9.76 9.80 -5.81
C GLY A 104 10.15 10.05 -4.35
N GLN A 105 9.21 10.04 -3.42
CA GLN A 105 9.47 10.20 -1.99
C GLN A 105 9.61 8.83 -1.28
N GLU A 106 10.24 8.84 -0.12
CA GLU A 106 10.38 7.68 0.76
C GLU A 106 10.30 8.15 2.22
N PHE A 107 9.66 7.34 3.08
CA PHE A 107 9.41 7.69 4.48
C PHE A 107 9.84 6.55 5.41
N ASN A 108 10.28 6.89 6.60
CA ASN A 108 10.67 5.86 7.58
C ASN A 108 9.44 5.07 8.05
N ASN A 109 8.35 5.76 8.38
CA ASN A 109 7.14 5.17 8.93
C ASN A 109 5.96 5.54 8.03
N VAL A 110 5.27 4.55 7.48
CA VAL A 110 4.10 4.76 6.63
C VAL A 110 2.92 3.98 7.20
N ALA A 111 1.78 4.64 7.36
CA ALA A 111 0.51 3.99 7.66
C ALA A 111 -0.37 3.97 6.40
N ILE A 112 -1.03 2.84 6.18
CA ILE A 112 -1.93 2.61 5.04
C ILE A 112 -3.30 2.16 5.52
N VAL A 113 -4.33 2.46 4.76
CA VAL A 113 -5.70 2.00 5.02
C VAL A 113 -6.14 1.01 3.94
N ILE A 114 -6.72 -0.10 4.39
CA ILE A 114 -7.38 -1.11 3.53
C ILE A 114 -8.82 -1.23 4.00
N ASP A 115 -9.75 -0.68 3.25
CA ASP A 115 -11.18 -0.65 3.58
C ASP A 115 -11.96 -1.79 2.89
N GLU A 116 -13.29 -1.78 3.01
CA GLU A 116 -14.20 -2.78 2.42
C GLU A 116 -14.17 -2.83 0.89
N HIS A 117 -13.60 -1.86 0.21
CA HIS A 117 -13.51 -1.86 -1.24
C HIS A 117 -12.45 -2.82 -1.78
N PHE A 118 -11.50 -3.26 -0.92
CA PHE A 118 -10.47 -4.22 -1.28
C PHE A 118 -10.94 -5.66 -1.14
N LYS A 119 -10.66 -6.48 -2.14
CA LYS A 119 -10.98 -7.91 -2.16
C LYS A 119 -10.01 -8.70 -3.04
N TYR A 120 -10.04 -10.02 -2.94
CA TYR A 120 -9.31 -10.87 -3.86
C TYR A 120 -10.19 -11.34 -5.01
N THR A 121 -9.61 -11.44 -6.19
CA THR A 121 -10.20 -12.12 -7.35
C THR A 121 -10.18 -13.62 -7.15
N LYS A 122 -10.90 -14.39 -7.99
CA LYS A 122 -10.85 -15.86 -8.00
C LYS A 122 -9.43 -16.41 -8.19
N ASN A 123 -8.56 -15.66 -8.85
CA ASN A 123 -7.15 -16.02 -9.08
C ASN A 123 -6.23 -15.51 -7.97
N GLY A 124 -6.74 -15.13 -6.82
CA GLY A 124 -5.96 -14.70 -5.66
C GLY A 124 -5.29 -13.31 -5.79
N LYS A 125 -5.59 -12.56 -6.82
CA LYS A 125 -5.00 -11.21 -6.99
C LYS A 125 -5.81 -10.17 -6.25
N LEU A 126 -5.11 -9.30 -5.48
CA LEU A 126 -5.74 -8.17 -4.82
C LEU A 126 -6.35 -7.24 -5.86
N THR A 127 -7.58 -6.82 -5.63
CA THR A 127 -8.30 -5.81 -6.44
C THR A 127 -9.08 -4.89 -5.52
N ALA A 128 -9.58 -3.79 -6.07
CA ALA A 128 -10.49 -2.89 -5.37
C ALA A 128 -11.61 -2.48 -6.32
N SER A 129 -12.74 -1.99 -5.78
CA SER A 129 -13.86 -1.51 -6.58
C SER A 129 -13.43 -0.39 -7.51
N ASN A 130 -13.98 -0.41 -8.73
CA ASN A 130 -13.61 0.53 -9.79
C ASN A 130 -13.89 1.97 -9.41
N GLN A 131 -12.84 2.75 -9.43
CA GLN A 131 -12.86 4.20 -9.29
C GLN A 131 -12.08 4.82 -10.45
N TYR A 132 -12.13 6.14 -10.60
CA TYR A 132 -11.41 6.83 -11.66
C TYR A 132 -9.92 6.46 -11.69
N TYR A 133 -9.29 6.41 -10.51
CA TYR A 133 -7.94 5.87 -10.33
C TYR A 133 -8.00 4.47 -9.72
N SER A 134 -7.14 3.56 -10.16
CA SER A 134 -7.03 2.22 -9.60
C SER A 134 -6.53 2.26 -8.15
N GLN A 135 -7.42 2.02 -7.18
CA GLN A 135 -7.07 1.97 -5.76
C GLN A 135 -5.97 0.94 -5.47
N ARG A 136 -5.99 -0.21 -6.17
CA ARG A 136 -4.93 -1.21 -6.05
C ARG A 136 -3.56 -0.66 -6.42
N GLN A 137 -3.46 0.11 -7.51
CA GLN A 137 -2.20 0.73 -7.94
C GLN A 137 -1.78 1.83 -6.97
N MET A 138 -2.71 2.64 -6.47
CA MET A 138 -2.45 3.66 -5.46
C MET A 138 -1.97 3.03 -4.15
N LEU A 139 -2.59 1.94 -3.69
CA LEU A 139 -2.12 1.19 -2.52
C LEU A 139 -0.68 0.71 -2.72
N TYR A 140 -0.36 0.13 -3.88
CA TYR A 140 1.00 -0.28 -4.20
C TYR A 140 1.98 0.90 -4.18
N GLN A 141 1.56 2.04 -4.74
CA GLN A 141 2.36 3.26 -4.76
C GLN A 141 2.68 3.76 -3.34
N ILE A 142 1.69 3.76 -2.46
CA ILE A 142 1.84 4.22 -1.07
C ILE A 142 2.68 3.24 -0.24
N ILE A 143 2.31 1.97 -0.22
CA ILE A 143 2.95 0.96 0.64
C ILE A 143 4.45 0.79 0.33
N THR A 144 4.85 0.96 -0.94
CA THR A 144 6.24 0.89 -1.36
C THR A 144 7.08 2.10 -0.95
N ARG A 145 6.49 3.12 -0.31
CA ARG A 145 7.22 4.28 0.25
C ARG A 145 7.79 4.01 1.64
N ALA A 146 7.30 2.97 2.33
CA ALA A 146 7.78 2.61 3.67
C ALA A 146 9.21 2.06 3.63
N ARG A 147 10.14 2.68 4.37
CA ARG A 147 11.53 2.22 4.47
C ARG A 147 11.77 1.32 5.67
N LYS A 148 11.24 1.68 6.84
CA LYS A 148 11.53 1.03 8.11
C LYS A 148 10.31 0.36 8.73
N ARG A 149 9.20 1.09 8.88
CA ARG A 149 8.00 0.60 9.55
C ARG A 149 6.77 0.79 8.68
N LEU A 150 5.88 -0.17 8.74
CA LEU A 150 4.60 -0.16 8.03
C LEU A 150 3.48 -0.42 9.03
N HIS A 151 2.47 0.45 9.10
CA HIS A 151 1.25 0.21 9.86
C HIS A 151 0.08 -0.01 8.90
N ILE A 152 -0.55 -1.16 9.02
CA ILE A 152 -1.69 -1.55 8.20
C ILE A 152 -2.95 -1.36 9.03
N ILE A 153 -3.84 -0.51 8.57
CA ILE A 153 -5.12 -0.23 9.20
C ILE A 153 -6.21 -0.83 8.32
N VAL A 154 -6.83 -1.89 8.81
CA VAL A 154 -7.94 -2.54 8.09
C VAL A 154 -9.25 -2.00 8.65
N VAL A 155 -10.08 -1.43 7.77
CA VAL A 155 -11.36 -0.81 8.16
C VAL A 155 -12.51 -1.63 7.58
N ASN A 156 -13.38 -2.15 8.46
CA ASN A 156 -14.61 -2.88 8.08
C ASN A 156 -14.39 -3.99 7.03
N ASN A 157 -13.24 -4.69 7.06
CA ASN A 157 -12.91 -5.72 6.08
C ASN A 157 -12.29 -6.96 6.75
N ALA A 158 -13.15 -7.85 7.24
CA ALA A 158 -12.72 -9.06 7.94
C ALA A 158 -11.87 -10.01 7.08
N SER A 159 -12.13 -10.07 5.77
CA SER A 159 -11.37 -10.93 4.86
C SER A 159 -9.93 -10.44 4.67
N MET A 160 -9.74 -9.14 4.56
CA MET A 160 -8.40 -8.53 4.49
C MET A 160 -7.66 -8.62 5.82
N LEU A 161 -8.37 -8.46 6.95
CA LEU A 161 -7.80 -8.70 8.27
C LEU A 161 -7.27 -10.12 8.40
N ALA A 162 -8.11 -11.13 8.07
CA ALA A 162 -7.71 -12.54 8.14
C ALA A 162 -6.46 -12.81 7.28
N ARG A 163 -6.40 -12.24 6.08
CA ARG A 163 -5.24 -12.37 5.21
C ARG A 163 -3.98 -11.72 5.78
N CYS A 164 -4.08 -10.52 6.35
CA CYS A 164 -2.94 -9.87 7.00
C CYS A 164 -2.42 -10.69 8.19
N ILE A 165 -3.33 -11.20 9.03
CA ILE A 165 -2.97 -12.10 10.15
C ILE A 165 -2.28 -13.35 9.64
N GLU A 166 -2.82 -14.00 8.59
CA GLU A 166 -2.19 -15.18 7.99
C GLU A 166 -0.75 -14.91 7.52
N ILE A 167 -0.49 -13.75 6.92
CA ILE A 167 0.87 -13.40 6.48
C ILE A 167 1.80 -13.15 7.67
N LEU A 168 1.32 -12.45 8.69
CA LEU A 168 2.14 -12.03 9.84
C LEU A 168 2.47 -13.17 10.81
N ASN A 169 1.66 -14.24 10.83
CA ASN A 169 1.82 -15.40 11.74
C ASN A 169 2.55 -16.59 11.09
N LYS A 170 3.15 -16.42 9.95
CA LYS A 170 3.94 -17.44 9.24
C LYS A 170 5.43 -17.31 9.55
#